data_962e89416f525d8cda1d92f6c6815935
#
_entry.id   962e89416f525d8cda1d92f6c6815935
#
_cell.length_a   1.000
_cell.length_b   1.000
_cell.length_c   1.000
_cell.angle_alpha   90.00
_cell.angle_beta   90.00
_cell.angle_gamma   90.00
#
_symmetry.space_group_name_H-M   'P 1'
#
loop_
_entity.id
_entity.type
_entity.pdbx_description
1 polymer ?
#
loop_
_entity_poly.entity_id
_entity_poly.type
_entity_poly.pdbx_seq_one_letter_code
_entity_poly.pdbx_strand_id
1 'polypeptide(L)'
;MNKKSNAVLRLIGILLLTIAFCVLGYLNAKNIKLGLDLNGGVSITYQTVEENPTAEQMSDTVYKLQMKAQSYSTEAQVYQEGKNRINIDIPGATDANEILAELGEPGTLQFADEDGNVLLTGDDVKTATAGMTNQNNNREYVIELHFTEAGATKFAEATKNNVGKRIFIIYNNEVISSPNVKEAITGGQASISPIESYEQAQKIASTIRIGALPVSLTELRSNVIGATLGAEAISTSLKAAAIGIALVMLFMLCVYRIPGLAASLALFMYVGLEMVLMQAFEVTLTLPGIAGIILSIGMAVDANVIIFTRIKEEIGAGNSVDKAIKSGFEKALSAILDGNITTLIAAAVLYIRGSGTVKGFATTLAIGIIISLITALFVTRGLLTAFFALGATNPKLYGIKKETKVINFIGFRRIAYSISSLVIIVGFIFLAMNKKNTGDIFNYDLDFKGGSSTTITFDKDMSMKEIDSEVIPLFTAATGGNASTQAAKVAGTNEVIIKTRTMTTEERTKLYDSLQEKFS
;
A
#
# COMPACT_ATOMS: atom_id res chain seq x y z
N MET A 1 -44.53 -26.12 -1.34
CA MET A 1 -43.77 -25.62 -0.17
C MET A 1 -44.38 -24.31 0.31
N ASN A 2 -44.69 -24.19 1.59
CA ASN A 2 -45.39 -23.02 2.16
C ASN A 2 -44.51 -21.77 2.08
N LYS A 3 -45.04 -20.57 1.68
CA LYS A 3 -44.29 -19.32 1.55
C LYS A 3 -43.44 -18.98 2.79
N LYS A 4 -43.93 -19.36 3.98
CA LYS A 4 -43.18 -19.22 5.25
C LYS A 4 -41.98 -20.16 5.33
N SER A 5 -42.05 -21.39 4.87
CA SER A 5 -40.92 -22.36 4.88
C SER A 5 -39.77 -21.88 3.99
N ASN A 6 -40.08 -21.35 2.81
CA ASN A 6 -39.05 -20.77 1.91
C ASN A 6 -38.41 -19.51 2.48
N ALA A 7 -39.17 -18.72 3.24
CA ALA A 7 -38.62 -17.53 3.89
C ALA A 7 -37.67 -17.89 5.04
N VAL A 8 -38.01 -18.94 5.83
CA VAL A 8 -37.14 -19.46 6.90
C VAL A 8 -35.84 -20.02 6.31
N LEU A 9 -35.96 -20.86 5.24
CA LEU A 9 -34.77 -21.41 4.57
C LEU A 9 -33.85 -20.30 4.01
N ARG A 10 -34.44 -19.27 3.40
CA ARG A 10 -33.66 -18.10 2.90
C ARG A 10 -32.96 -17.36 4.03
N LEU A 11 -33.67 -17.09 5.13
CA LEU A 11 -33.09 -16.41 6.30
C LEU A 11 -31.93 -17.22 6.89
N ILE A 12 -32.15 -18.53 7.14
CA ILE A 12 -31.11 -19.43 7.65
C ILE A 12 -29.92 -19.48 6.69
N GLY A 13 -30.16 -19.57 5.38
CA GLY A 13 -29.09 -19.60 4.37
C GLY A 13 -28.25 -18.31 4.40
N ILE A 14 -28.87 -17.13 4.47
CA ILE A 14 -28.15 -15.85 4.56
C ILE A 14 -27.38 -15.76 5.87
N LEU A 15 -27.96 -16.16 7.00
CA LEU A 15 -27.27 -16.14 8.30
C LEU A 15 -26.08 -17.10 8.33
N LEU A 16 -26.22 -18.30 7.79
CA LEU A 16 -25.12 -19.27 7.68
C LEU A 16 -23.98 -18.72 6.81
N LEU A 17 -24.32 -18.12 5.66
CA LEU A 17 -23.33 -17.46 4.81
C LEU A 17 -22.64 -16.29 5.52
N THR A 18 -23.40 -15.49 6.25
CA THR A 18 -22.83 -14.38 7.04
C THR A 18 -21.84 -14.90 8.08
N ILE A 19 -22.21 -15.93 8.85
CA ILE A 19 -21.34 -16.55 9.83
C ILE A 19 -20.10 -17.15 9.14
N ALA A 20 -20.27 -17.85 8.03
CA ALA A 20 -19.17 -18.44 7.27
C ALA A 20 -18.17 -17.38 6.80
N PHE A 21 -18.64 -16.27 6.21
CA PHE A 21 -17.75 -15.18 5.80
C PHE A 21 -17.10 -14.45 6.98
N CYS A 22 -17.80 -14.26 8.10
CA CYS A 22 -17.19 -13.69 9.30
C CYS A 22 -16.09 -14.60 9.87
N VAL A 23 -16.30 -15.91 9.93
CA VAL A 23 -15.31 -16.88 10.41
C VAL A 23 -14.12 -16.95 9.45
N LEU A 24 -14.37 -17.08 8.15
CA LEU A 24 -13.32 -17.09 7.13
C LEU A 24 -12.53 -15.76 7.13
N GLY A 25 -13.22 -14.63 7.24
CA GLY A 25 -12.59 -13.31 7.32
C GLY A 25 -11.70 -13.18 8.55
N TYR A 26 -12.15 -13.66 9.72
CA TYR A 26 -11.35 -13.66 10.94
C TYR A 26 -10.10 -14.55 10.83
N LEU A 27 -10.25 -15.75 10.26
CA LEU A 27 -9.12 -16.67 10.07
C LEU A 27 -8.08 -16.11 9.08
N ASN A 28 -8.55 -15.44 8.04
CA ASN A 28 -7.71 -14.87 6.99
C ASN A 28 -7.12 -13.50 7.36
N ALA A 29 -7.68 -12.79 8.33
CA ALA A 29 -7.20 -11.47 8.75
C ALA A 29 -5.72 -11.45 9.17
N LYS A 30 -5.22 -12.55 9.74
CA LYS A 30 -3.80 -12.69 10.13
C LYS A 30 -2.85 -12.85 8.95
N ASN A 31 -3.36 -13.26 7.79
CA ASN A 31 -2.56 -13.53 6.59
C ASN A 31 -2.61 -12.37 5.59
N ILE A 32 -3.28 -11.27 5.93
CA ILE A 32 -3.30 -10.07 5.09
C ILE A 32 -1.91 -9.42 5.12
N LYS A 33 -1.33 -9.19 3.95
CA LYS A 33 -0.05 -8.50 3.80
C LYS A 33 -0.16 -7.07 4.31
N LEU A 34 0.77 -6.67 5.17
CA LEU A 34 0.82 -5.32 5.72
C LEU A 34 1.78 -4.46 4.91
N GLY A 35 1.38 -3.24 4.59
CA GLY A 35 2.26 -2.27 3.94
C GLY A 35 3.30 -1.70 4.90
N LEU A 36 4.22 -0.95 4.33
CA LEU A 36 5.36 -0.34 5.02
C LEU A 36 4.94 0.52 6.22
N ASP A 37 3.86 1.26 6.09
CA ASP A 37 3.29 2.14 7.11
C ASP A 37 2.70 1.38 8.32
N LEU A 38 2.39 0.09 8.18
CA LEU A 38 1.86 -0.77 9.23
C LEU A 38 2.88 -1.76 9.79
N ASN A 39 3.75 -2.28 8.94
CA ASN A 39 4.78 -3.26 9.33
C ASN A 39 6.11 -2.60 9.72
N GLY A 40 6.22 -1.30 9.47
CA GLY A 40 7.50 -0.60 9.51
C GLY A 40 8.39 -0.99 8.33
N GLY A 41 9.53 -0.35 8.22
CA GLY A 41 10.52 -0.67 7.18
C GLY A 41 11.09 0.56 6.52
N VAL A 42 11.66 0.37 5.33
CA VAL A 42 12.37 1.39 4.57
C VAL A 42 11.68 1.65 3.24
N SER A 43 11.46 2.92 2.91
CA SER A 43 11.00 3.37 1.59
C SER A 43 12.02 4.31 0.98
N ILE A 44 12.49 3.99 -0.20
CA ILE A 44 13.51 4.76 -0.91
C ILE A 44 12.95 5.17 -2.27
N THR A 45 13.09 6.44 -2.60
CA THR A 45 12.81 6.95 -3.95
C THR A 45 14.11 7.34 -4.61
N TYR A 46 14.42 6.68 -5.73
CA TYR A 46 15.51 7.05 -6.60
C TYR A 46 15.02 7.83 -7.81
N GLN A 47 15.87 8.73 -8.30
CA GLN A 47 15.70 9.40 -9.58
C GLN A 47 16.85 8.97 -10.50
N THR A 48 16.54 8.73 -11.78
CA THR A 48 17.57 8.46 -12.78
C THR A 48 18.36 9.73 -13.07
N VAL A 49 19.67 9.59 -13.24
CA VAL A 49 20.55 10.69 -13.64
C VAL A 49 20.21 11.13 -15.08
N GLU A 50 19.81 10.19 -15.91
CA GLU A 50 19.31 10.45 -17.25
C GLU A 50 17.92 11.09 -17.19
N GLU A 51 17.73 12.25 -17.83
CA GLU A 51 16.45 12.96 -17.83
C GLU A 51 15.33 12.21 -18.55
N ASN A 52 15.65 11.43 -19.57
CA ASN A 52 14.70 10.67 -20.40
C ASN A 52 15.17 9.23 -20.63
N PRO A 53 15.14 8.37 -19.61
CA PRO A 53 15.45 6.96 -19.76
C PRO A 53 14.39 6.28 -20.65
N THR A 54 14.78 5.26 -21.41
CA THR A 54 13.83 4.49 -22.21
C THR A 54 12.93 3.65 -21.31
N ALA A 55 11.74 3.28 -21.82
CA ALA A 55 10.82 2.41 -21.07
C ALA A 55 11.45 1.04 -20.76
N GLU A 56 12.30 0.52 -21.64
CA GLU A 56 13.04 -0.72 -21.45
C GLU A 56 14.07 -0.58 -20.32
N GLN A 57 14.90 0.47 -20.33
CA GLN A 57 15.85 0.74 -19.26
C GLN A 57 15.17 0.87 -17.90
N MET A 58 14.04 1.57 -17.83
CA MET A 58 13.27 1.70 -16.59
C MET A 58 12.71 0.36 -16.12
N SER A 59 12.13 -0.42 -17.03
CA SER A 59 11.58 -1.75 -16.71
C SER A 59 12.67 -2.70 -16.19
N ASP A 60 13.82 -2.75 -16.84
CA ASP A 60 14.95 -3.58 -16.44
C ASP A 60 15.54 -3.13 -15.09
N THR A 61 15.62 -1.81 -14.86
CA THR A 61 16.09 -1.27 -13.59
C THR A 61 15.12 -1.62 -12.46
N VAL A 62 13.81 -1.45 -12.68
CA VAL A 62 12.77 -1.84 -11.70
C VAL A 62 12.87 -3.34 -11.40
N TYR A 63 13.00 -4.17 -12.42
CA TYR A 63 13.14 -5.61 -12.24
C TYR A 63 14.38 -5.99 -11.42
N LYS A 64 15.53 -5.41 -11.74
CA LYS A 64 16.79 -5.66 -11.04
C LYS A 64 16.73 -5.20 -9.57
N LEU A 65 16.19 -4.01 -9.33
CA LEU A 65 15.98 -3.49 -7.97
C LEU A 65 14.97 -4.35 -7.19
N GLN A 66 13.91 -4.85 -7.85
CA GLN A 66 12.95 -5.77 -7.22
C GLN A 66 13.63 -7.06 -6.73
N MET A 67 14.48 -7.66 -7.57
CA MET A 67 15.24 -8.86 -7.18
C MET A 67 16.18 -8.58 -6.01
N LYS A 68 16.82 -7.40 -6.00
CA LYS A 68 17.73 -6.99 -4.93
C LYS A 68 16.96 -6.67 -3.63
N ALA A 69 15.85 -5.98 -3.73
CA ALA A 69 14.98 -5.66 -2.59
C ALA A 69 14.36 -6.91 -1.95
N GLN A 70 14.06 -7.94 -2.74
CA GLN A 70 13.54 -9.23 -2.25
C GLN A 70 14.55 -10.03 -1.41
N SER A 71 15.85 -9.74 -1.49
CA SER A 71 16.82 -10.35 -0.57
C SER A 71 16.68 -9.85 0.87
N TYR A 72 16.13 -8.64 1.06
CA TYR A 72 15.89 -8.07 2.39
C TYR A 72 14.48 -8.40 2.92
N SER A 73 13.50 -8.43 2.05
CA SER A 73 12.12 -8.75 2.42
C SER A 73 11.37 -9.36 1.24
N THR A 74 10.76 -10.53 1.45
CA THR A 74 9.92 -11.18 0.42
C THR A 74 8.73 -10.33 0.01
N GLU A 75 8.34 -9.36 0.84
CA GLU A 75 7.25 -8.42 0.62
C GLU A 75 7.70 -7.08 0.01
N ALA A 76 9.01 -6.97 -0.31
CA ALA A 76 9.54 -5.77 -0.94
C ALA A 76 8.87 -5.50 -2.28
N GLN A 77 8.58 -4.24 -2.55
CA GLN A 77 7.93 -3.77 -3.77
C GLN A 77 8.78 -2.68 -4.42
N VAL A 78 9.04 -2.85 -5.71
CA VAL A 78 9.71 -1.83 -6.53
C VAL A 78 8.80 -1.45 -7.68
N TYR A 79 8.56 -0.16 -7.85
CA TYR A 79 7.68 0.33 -8.91
C TYR A 79 8.15 1.67 -9.44
N GLN A 80 7.87 1.88 -10.73
CA GLN A 80 8.16 3.15 -11.39
C GLN A 80 7.15 4.21 -10.99
N GLU A 81 7.63 5.42 -10.67
CA GLU A 81 6.83 6.62 -10.43
C GLU A 81 7.15 7.69 -11.47
N GLY A 82 6.16 8.09 -12.25
CA GLY A 82 6.37 9.03 -13.35
C GLY A 82 7.28 8.46 -14.45
N LYS A 83 8.17 9.31 -15.01
CA LYS A 83 9.04 8.93 -16.14
C LYS A 83 10.41 8.43 -15.70
N ASN A 84 10.97 8.99 -14.65
CA ASN A 84 12.37 8.85 -14.26
C ASN A 84 12.59 8.61 -12.75
N ARG A 85 11.57 8.15 -12.04
CA ARG A 85 11.66 7.82 -10.62
C ARG A 85 11.32 6.36 -10.38
N ILE A 86 11.97 5.77 -9.37
CA ILE A 86 11.74 4.41 -8.93
C ILE A 86 11.59 4.43 -7.41
N ASN A 87 10.49 3.88 -6.92
CA ASN A 87 10.24 3.70 -5.49
C ASN A 87 10.52 2.25 -5.11
N ILE A 88 11.17 2.09 -3.96
CA ILE A 88 11.50 0.80 -3.36
C ILE A 88 10.94 0.81 -1.95
N ASP A 89 9.98 -0.05 -1.67
CA ASP A 89 9.38 -0.23 -0.36
C ASP A 89 9.80 -1.60 0.19
N ILE A 90 10.47 -1.62 1.36
CA ILE A 90 11.00 -2.84 1.99
C ILE A 90 10.39 -2.97 3.40
N PRO A 91 9.24 -3.63 3.54
CA PRO A 91 8.60 -3.83 4.83
C PRO A 91 9.46 -4.70 5.76
N GLY A 92 9.47 -4.34 7.05
CA GLY A 92 10.17 -5.08 8.10
C GLY A 92 11.69 -4.85 8.17
N ALA A 93 12.25 -4.04 7.27
CA ALA A 93 13.65 -3.65 7.30
C ALA A 93 13.93 -2.62 8.40
N THR A 94 15.03 -2.78 9.14
CA THR A 94 15.34 -1.93 10.30
C THR A 94 16.53 -0.99 10.05
N ASP A 95 17.42 -1.31 9.12
CA ASP A 95 18.61 -0.49 8.80
C ASP A 95 18.51 0.07 7.38
N ALA A 96 18.16 1.34 7.30
CA ALA A 96 18.08 2.04 6.02
C ALA A 96 19.45 2.37 5.43
N ASN A 97 20.47 2.61 6.26
CA ASN A 97 21.78 3.03 5.77
C ASN A 97 22.51 1.87 5.10
N GLU A 98 22.43 0.67 5.67
CA GLU A 98 22.97 -0.55 5.07
C GLU A 98 22.29 -0.83 3.71
N ILE A 99 20.96 -0.76 3.68
CA ILE A 99 20.17 -0.98 2.47
C ILE A 99 20.47 0.10 1.41
N LEU A 100 20.59 1.36 1.80
CA LEU A 100 20.92 2.46 0.89
C LEU A 100 22.30 2.28 0.27
N ALA A 101 23.30 1.93 1.08
CA ALA A 101 24.66 1.68 0.60
C ALA A 101 24.67 0.54 -0.44
N GLU A 102 23.95 -0.55 -0.16
CA GLU A 102 23.93 -1.69 -1.06
C GLU A 102 23.04 -1.49 -2.29
N LEU A 103 21.87 -0.84 -2.15
CA LEU A 103 20.94 -0.63 -3.28
C LEU A 103 21.44 0.44 -4.26
N GLY A 104 22.11 1.47 -3.75
CA GLY A 104 22.61 2.60 -4.55
C GLY A 104 23.85 2.29 -5.37
N GLU A 105 24.63 1.28 -4.97
CA GLU A 105 25.80 0.88 -5.73
C GLU A 105 25.43 -0.06 -6.88
N PRO A 106 25.89 0.23 -8.12
CA PRO A 106 25.77 -0.71 -9.22
C PRO A 106 26.54 -1.98 -8.83
N GLY A 107 25.84 -3.10 -8.67
CA GLY A 107 26.49 -4.37 -8.40
C GLY A 107 27.50 -4.69 -9.48
N THR A 108 28.76 -4.88 -9.11
CA THR A 108 29.83 -5.26 -10.04
C THR A 108 29.88 -6.78 -10.16
N LEU A 109 29.41 -7.31 -11.29
CA LEU A 109 29.62 -8.70 -11.64
C LEU A 109 30.88 -8.83 -12.50
N GLN A 110 31.81 -9.70 -12.07
CA GLN A 110 33.05 -9.95 -12.76
C GLN A 110 33.31 -11.45 -12.86
N PHE A 111 33.87 -11.85 -13.97
CA PHE A 111 34.44 -13.18 -14.15
C PHE A 111 35.96 -13.00 -14.15
N ALA A 112 36.68 -13.63 -13.21
CA ALA A 112 38.10 -13.48 -13.07
C ALA A 112 38.83 -14.86 -13.14
N ASP A 113 40.07 -14.84 -13.56
CA ASP A 113 40.94 -16.02 -13.52
C ASP A 113 41.54 -16.24 -12.11
N GLU A 114 42.37 -17.28 -11.96
CA GLU A 114 43.05 -17.61 -10.69
C GLU A 114 44.07 -16.55 -10.26
N ASP A 115 44.51 -15.69 -11.19
CA ASP A 115 45.46 -14.62 -10.93
C ASP A 115 44.75 -13.29 -10.57
N GLY A 116 43.40 -13.29 -10.59
CA GLY A 116 42.55 -12.12 -10.28
C GLY A 116 42.32 -11.18 -11.47
N ASN A 117 42.71 -11.55 -12.68
CA ASN A 117 42.49 -10.74 -13.87
C ASN A 117 41.00 -10.84 -14.29
N VAL A 118 40.34 -9.72 -14.49
CA VAL A 118 38.94 -9.67 -14.94
C VAL A 118 38.90 -10.07 -16.42
N LEU A 119 38.17 -11.16 -16.72
CA LEU A 119 37.99 -11.71 -18.06
C LEU A 119 36.75 -11.16 -18.75
N LEU A 120 35.62 -11.08 -17.99
CA LEU A 120 34.32 -10.55 -18.43
C LEU A 120 33.67 -9.78 -17.30
N THR A 121 32.71 -8.95 -17.68
CA THR A 121 31.85 -8.19 -16.77
C THR A 121 30.39 -8.59 -16.93
N GLY A 122 29.50 -8.08 -16.08
CA GLY A 122 28.07 -8.31 -16.17
C GLY A 122 27.45 -7.90 -17.50
N ASP A 123 27.99 -6.88 -18.16
CA ASP A 123 27.51 -6.39 -19.45
C ASP A 123 27.74 -7.39 -20.61
N ASP A 124 28.66 -8.31 -20.43
CA ASP A 124 28.94 -9.37 -21.39
C ASP A 124 27.92 -10.53 -21.33
N VAL A 125 27.08 -10.59 -20.28
CA VAL A 125 26.06 -11.63 -20.09
C VAL A 125 24.69 -11.10 -20.54
N LYS A 126 24.05 -11.82 -21.46
CA LYS A 126 22.71 -11.50 -21.96
C LYS A 126 21.60 -12.04 -21.05
N THR A 127 21.72 -13.32 -20.65
CA THR A 127 20.75 -13.97 -19.73
C THR A 127 21.45 -15.04 -18.89
N ALA A 128 20.90 -15.27 -17.69
CA ALA A 128 21.28 -16.36 -16.80
C ALA A 128 20.01 -17.02 -16.24
N THR A 129 19.85 -18.33 -16.40
CA THR A 129 18.66 -19.06 -15.96
C THR A 129 19.05 -20.31 -15.20
N ALA A 130 18.34 -20.60 -14.10
CA ALA A 130 18.49 -21.86 -13.39
C ALA A 130 17.75 -22.97 -14.16
N GLY A 131 18.43 -24.08 -14.35
CA GLY A 131 17.90 -25.24 -15.05
C GLY A 131 18.22 -26.56 -14.34
N MET A 132 17.70 -27.64 -14.90
CA MET A 132 18.06 -29.01 -14.51
C MET A 132 18.53 -29.76 -15.76
N THR A 133 19.68 -30.42 -15.66
CA THR A 133 20.15 -31.33 -16.69
C THR A 133 20.13 -32.77 -16.20
N ASN A 134 19.88 -33.69 -17.12
CA ASN A 134 19.99 -35.11 -16.85
C ASN A 134 21.28 -35.64 -17.53
N GLN A 135 22.39 -35.63 -16.81
CA GLN A 135 23.60 -36.28 -17.27
C GLN A 135 23.80 -37.60 -16.49
N ASN A 136 23.99 -38.71 -17.20
CA ASN A 136 24.28 -40.05 -16.62
C ASN A 136 23.23 -40.57 -15.62
N ASN A 137 21.92 -40.34 -15.85
CA ASN A 137 20.85 -40.73 -14.93
C ASN A 137 20.84 -39.98 -13.58
N ASN A 138 21.68 -38.98 -13.38
CA ASN A 138 21.66 -38.09 -12.24
C ASN A 138 21.04 -36.73 -12.66
N ARG A 139 20.13 -36.24 -11.83
CA ARG A 139 19.60 -34.88 -11.96
C ARG A 139 20.59 -33.92 -11.34
N GLU A 140 21.18 -33.06 -12.15
CA GLU A 140 22.07 -31.99 -11.68
C GLU A 140 21.42 -30.64 -11.91
N TYR A 141 21.52 -29.76 -10.92
CA TYR A 141 21.09 -28.37 -11.07
C TYR A 141 22.20 -27.59 -11.75
N VAL A 142 21.82 -26.75 -12.70
CA VAL A 142 22.74 -25.99 -13.54
C VAL A 142 22.28 -24.54 -13.67
N ILE A 143 23.21 -23.66 -13.99
CA ILE A 143 22.91 -22.30 -14.41
C ILE A 143 23.32 -22.19 -15.87
N GLU A 144 22.36 -21.92 -16.73
CA GLU A 144 22.58 -21.68 -18.16
C GLU A 144 22.85 -20.20 -18.38
N LEU A 145 24.00 -19.90 -18.99
CA LEU A 145 24.44 -18.56 -19.35
C LEU A 145 24.37 -18.36 -20.86
N HIS A 146 23.81 -17.25 -21.29
CA HIS A 146 23.88 -16.77 -22.65
C HIS A 146 24.63 -15.44 -22.66
N PHE A 147 25.64 -15.32 -23.50
CA PHE A 147 26.45 -14.11 -23.61
C PHE A 147 25.96 -13.23 -24.76
N THR A 148 26.30 -11.94 -24.69
CA THR A 148 26.17 -11.03 -25.83
C THR A 148 27.17 -11.44 -26.93
N GLU A 149 27.07 -10.91 -28.16
CA GLU A 149 28.03 -11.23 -29.22
C GLU A 149 29.48 -10.88 -28.82
N ALA A 150 29.66 -9.71 -28.21
CA ALA A 150 30.96 -9.28 -27.70
C ALA A 150 31.42 -10.18 -26.53
N GLY A 151 30.50 -10.49 -25.59
CA GLY A 151 30.75 -11.38 -24.46
C GLY A 151 31.10 -12.80 -24.90
N ALA A 152 30.42 -13.34 -25.93
CA ALA A 152 30.72 -14.66 -26.46
C ALA A 152 32.16 -14.76 -27.00
N THR A 153 32.65 -13.72 -27.67
CA THR A 153 34.03 -13.67 -28.16
C THR A 153 35.03 -13.63 -27.02
N LYS A 154 34.80 -12.77 -26.03
CA LYS A 154 35.67 -12.69 -24.83
C LYS A 154 35.66 -13.99 -24.02
N PHE A 155 34.46 -14.60 -23.87
CA PHE A 155 34.31 -15.85 -23.13
C PHE A 155 35.01 -17.03 -23.82
N ALA A 156 34.95 -17.10 -25.16
CA ALA A 156 35.68 -18.09 -25.94
C ALA A 156 37.19 -17.98 -25.74
N GLU A 157 37.75 -16.78 -25.73
CA GLU A 157 39.16 -16.53 -25.47
C GLU A 157 39.53 -16.85 -24.01
N ALA A 158 38.68 -16.38 -23.07
CA ALA A 158 38.88 -16.65 -21.64
C ALA A 158 38.87 -18.15 -21.32
N THR A 159 37.90 -18.90 -21.84
CA THR A 159 37.83 -20.36 -21.60
C THR A 159 38.96 -21.10 -22.31
N LYS A 160 39.38 -20.68 -23.52
CA LYS A 160 40.53 -21.28 -24.23
C LYS A 160 41.82 -21.15 -23.44
N ASN A 161 42.06 -20.00 -22.79
CA ASN A 161 43.27 -19.72 -22.03
C ASN A 161 43.28 -20.35 -20.62
N ASN A 162 42.10 -20.74 -20.11
CA ASN A 162 41.90 -21.25 -18.78
C ASN A 162 41.39 -22.70 -18.72
N VAL A 163 41.58 -23.51 -19.76
CA VAL A 163 41.21 -24.95 -19.73
C VAL A 163 41.92 -25.67 -18.57
N GLY A 164 41.15 -26.37 -17.76
CA GLY A 164 41.61 -27.07 -16.55
C GLY A 164 41.79 -26.20 -15.32
N LYS A 165 41.56 -24.87 -15.42
CA LYS A 165 41.59 -23.91 -14.32
C LYS A 165 40.19 -23.49 -13.93
N ARG A 166 40.07 -22.73 -12.83
CA ARG A 166 38.82 -22.15 -12.36
C ARG A 166 38.61 -20.75 -12.93
N ILE A 167 37.35 -20.42 -13.20
CA ILE A 167 36.92 -19.05 -13.41
C ILE A 167 36.04 -18.66 -12.22
N PHE A 168 36.45 -17.61 -11.51
CA PHE A 168 35.71 -17.08 -10.36
C PHE A 168 34.64 -16.13 -10.85
N ILE A 169 33.40 -16.34 -10.39
CA ILE A 169 32.30 -15.45 -10.59
C ILE A 169 32.16 -14.62 -9.31
N ILE A 170 32.48 -13.34 -9.41
CA ILE A 170 32.60 -12.42 -8.30
C ILE A 170 31.49 -11.37 -8.41
N TYR A 171 30.73 -11.17 -7.34
CA TYR A 171 29.72 -10.11 -7.24
C TYR A 171 29.98 -9.28 -6.00
N ASN A 172 30.15 -7.95 -6.15
CA ASN A 172 30.49 -7.02 -5.06
C ASN A 172 31.70 -7.49 -4.21
N ASN A 173 32.76 -7.92 -4.88
CA ASN A 173 33.97 -8.48 -4.27
C ASN A 173 33.80 -9.82 -3.50
N GLU A 174 32.63 -10.44 -3.57
CA GLU A 174 32.37 -11.76 -2.99
C GLU A 174 32.32 -12.83 -4.08
N VAL A 175 33.03 -13.94 -3.88
CA VAL A 175 33.03 -15.08 -4.80
C VAL A 175 31.71 -15.85 -4.65
N ILE A 176 30.81 -15.75 -5.64
CA ILE A 176 29.51 -16.45 -5.63
C ILE A 176 29.58 -17.85 -6.23
N SER A 177 30.56 -18.11 -7.12
CA SER A 177 30.81 -19.43 -7.71
C SER A 177 32.21 -19.49 -8.31
N SER A 178 32.79 -20.71 -8.39
CA SER A 178 34.12 -20.93 -8.98
C SER A 178 34.16 -22.22 -9.81
N PRO A 179 33.47 -22.30 -10.95
CA PRO A 179 33.44 -23.48 -11.80
C PRO A 179 34.78 -23.74 -12.49
N ASN A 180 35.07 -25.04 -12.75
CA ASN A 180 36.21 -25.46 -13.56
C ASN A 180 35.89 -25.39 -15.04
N VAL A 181 36.83 -24.88 -15.84
CA VAL A 181 36.72 -24.87 -17.32
C VAL A 181 37.11 -26.25 -17.86
N LYS A 182 36.15 -27.01 -18.37
CA LYS A 182 36.38 -28.35 -18.93
C LYS A 182 36.96 -28.29 -20.34
N GLU A 183 36.50 -27.35 -21.15
CA GLU A 183 36.91 -27.15 -22.54
C GLU A 183 36.69 -25.70 -22.98
N ALA A 184 37.24 -25.31 -24.12
CA ALA A 184 37.01 -23.99 -24.70
C ALA A 184 35.58 -23.89 -25.22
N ILE A 185 34.84 -22.86 -24.81
CA ILE A 185 33.43 -22.66 -25.13
C ILE A 185 33.31 -21.55 -26.16
N THR A 186 32.98 -21.91 -27.42
CA THR A 186 32.89 -20.94 -28.54
C THR A 186 31.46 -20.59 -28.94
N GLY A 187 30.46 -21.26 -28.37
CA GLY A 187 29.05 -21.16 -28.81
C GLY A 187 28.25 -20.00 -28.20
N GLY A 188 28.87 -19.14 -27.37
CA GLY A 188 28.16 -18.05 -26.69
C GLY A 188 27.14 -18.51 -25.63
N GLN A 189 27.18 -19.79 -25.27
CA GLN A 189 26.37 -20.39 -24.21
C GLN A 189 27.29 -21.22 -23.30
N ALA A 190 27.07 -21.13 -21.99
CA ALA A 190 27.81 -21.92 -21.00
C ALA A 190 26.85 -22.45 -19.93
N SER A 191 27.27 -23.51 -19.27
CA SER A 191 26.53 -24.07 -18.13
C SER A 191 27.47 -24.20 -16.93
N ILE A 192 27.03 -23.71 -15.80
CA ILE A 192 27.73 -23.85 -14.52
C ILE A 192 27.11 -25.05 -13.78
N SER A 193 27.93 -26.07 -13.53
CA SER A 193 27.53 -27.26 -12.80
C SER A 193 28.73 -27.88 -12.08
N PRO A 194 28.56 -28.69 -11.01
CA PRO A 194 27.28 -28.96 -10.32
C PRO A 194 26.91 -27.85 -9.34
N ILE A 195 25.62 -27.66 -9.11
CA ILE A 195 25.05 -26.77 -8.07
C ILE A 195 24.30 -27.67 -7.07
N GLU A 196 24.41 -27.37 -5.77
CA GLU A 196 23.89 -28.23 -4.69
C GLU A 196 22.35 -28.30 -4.68
N SER A 197 21.67 -27.19 -4.99
CA SER A 197 20.20 -27.11 -4.99
C SER A 197 19.67 -26.20 -6.09
N TYR A 198 18.38 -26.40 -6.47
CA TYR A 198 17.70 -25.52 -7.42
C TYR A 198 17.59 -24.08 -6.89
N GLU A 199 17.36 -23.93 -5.58
CA GLU A 199 17.29 -22.62 -4.93
C GLU A 199 18.62 -21.86 -5.04
N GLN A 200 19.76 -22.56 -4.82
CA GLN A 200 21.09 -21.99 -4.99
C GLN A 200 21.35 -21.62 -6.46
N ALA A 201 20.98 -22.49 -7.41
CA ALA A 201 21.09 -22.20 -8.84
C ALA A 201 20.28 -20.95 -9.21
N GLN A 202 19.06 -20.82 -8.68
CA GLN A 202 18.17 -19.69 -8.92
C GLN A 202 18.74 -18.40 -8.31
N LYS A 203 19.29 -18.46 -7.09
CA LYS A 203 19.93 -17.31 -6.43
C LYS A 203 21.14 -16.81 -7.24
N ILE A 204 22.06 -17.71 -7.62
CA ILE A 204 23.24 -17.35 -8.41
C ILE A 204 22.85 -16.84 -9.81
N ALA A 205 21.93 -17.51 -10.51
CA ALA A 205 21.44 -17.07 -11.81
C ALA A 205 20.81 -15.66 -11.73
N SER A 206 20.04 -15.38 -10.68
CA SER A 206 19.47 -14.05 -10.43
C SER A 206 20.57 -13.01 -10.20
N THR A 207 21.57 -13.32 -9.36
CA THR A 207 22.70 -12.42 -9.11
C THR A 207 23.49 -12.09 -10.38
N ILE A 208 23.75 -13.11 -11.22
CA ILE A 208 24.42 -12.93 -12.51
C ILE A 208 23.57 -12.05 -13.47
N ARG A 209 22.25 -12.27 -13.50
CA ARG A 209 21.33 -11.53 -14.36
C ARG A 209 21.14 -10.08 -13.90
N ILE A 210 21.23 -9.79 -12.59
CA ILE A 210 21.12 -8.46 -12.03
C ILE A 210 22.20 -7.53 -12.62
N GLY A 211 23.46 -7.96 -12.68
CA GLY A 211 24.58 -7.19 -13.29
C GLY A 211 24.57 -5.70 -12.91
N ALA A 212 25.16 -4.84 -13.73
CA ALA A 212 25.08 -3.40 -13.57
C ALA A 212 23.65 -2.88 -13.87
N LEU A 213 23.21 -1.85 -13.15
CA LEU A 213 21.95 -1.18 -13.44
C LEU A 213 22.03 -0.49 -14.81
N PRO A 214 20.97 -0.56 -15.65
CA PRO A 214 20.96 0.07 -16.97
C PRO A 214 20.98 1.59 -16.93
N VAL A 215 20.59 2.18 -15.78
CA VAL A 215 20.60 3.64 -15.54
C VAL A 215 21.24 3.93 -14.20
N SER A 216 21.95 5.05 -14.12
CA SER A 216 22.51 5.56 -12.87
C SER A 216 21.39 6.17 -12.02
N LEU A 217 21.40 5.90 -10.72
CA LEU A 217 20.38 6.34 -9.79
C LEU A 217 20.95 7.31 -8.76
N THR A 218 20.19 8.34 -8.45
CA THR A 218 20.46 9.26 -7.34
C THR A 218 19.32 9.18 -6.35
N GLU A 219 19.64 9.04 -5.07
CA GLU A 219 18.64 9.08 -4.02
C GLU A 219 17.94 10.44 -4.00
N LEU A 220 16.63 10.44 -4.13
CA LEU A 220 15.80 11.63 -4.00
C LEU A 220 15.23 11.73 -2.59
N ARG A 221 14.84 10.61 -2.01
CA ARG A 221 14.20 10.55 -0.69
C ARG A 221 14.35 9.15 -0.11
N SER A 222 14.59 9.07 1.20
CA SER A 222 14.44 7.84 1.98
C SER A 222 13.63 8.10 3.23
N ASN A 223 12.76 7.16 3.58
CA ASN A 223 11.97 7.17 4.80
C ASN A 223 12.17 5.85 5.55
N VAL A 224 12.42 5.94 6.85
CA VAL A 224 12.40 4.80 7.75
C VAL A 224 11.17 4.91 8.63
N ILE A 225 10.34 3.90 8.63
CA ILE A 225 9.11 3.84 9.42
C ILE A 225 9.28 2.78 10.49
N GLY A 226 9.18 3.19 11.76
CA GLY A 226 9.28 2.25 12.88
C GLY A 226 8.06 1.34 12.97
N ALA A 227 8.26 0.05 13.24
CA ALA A 227 7.20 -0.94 13.38
C ALA A 227 6.23 -0.65 14.55
N THR A 228 6.68 0.05 15.57
CA THR A 228 5.85 0.43 16.73
C THR A 228 4.70 1.35 16.35
N LEU A 229 4.93 2.33 15.47
CA LEU A 229 3.90 3.24 14.95
C LEU A 229 2.80 2.49 14.19
N GLY A 230 3.17 1.48 13.41
CA GLY A 230 2.22 0.66 12.66
C GLY A 230 1.32 -0.18 13.56
N ALA A 231 1.87 -0.83 14.58
CA ALA A 231 1.09 -1.63 15.53
C ALA A 231 0.08 -0.79 16.32
N GLU A 232 0.48 0.40 16.76
CA GLU A 232 -0.41 1.36 17.44
C GLU A 232 -1.50 1.87 16.49
N ALA A 233 -1.16 2.20 15.25
CA ALA A 233 -2.10 2.63 14.22
C ALA A 233 -3.15 1.55 13.93
N ILE A 234 -2.76 0.27 13.83
CA ILE A 234 -3.70 -0.86 13.66
C ILE A 234 -4.63 -0.96 14.85
N SER A 235 -4.10 -0.97 16.08
CA SER A 235 -4.91 -1.09 17.31
C SER A 235 -5.93 0.05 17.42
N THR A 236 -5.49 1.27 17.19
CA THR A 236 -6.36 2.47 17.26
C THR A 236 -7.41 2.46 16.14
N SER A 237 -7.02 2.10 14.94
CA SER A 237 -7.93 1.99 13.78
C SER A 237 -8.99 0.91 13.98
N LEU A 238 -8.62 -0.26 14.53
CA LEU A 238 -9.58 -1.33 14.84
C LEU A 238 -10.60 -0.88 15.92
N LYS A 239 -10.16 -0.18 16.95
CA LYS A 239 -11.06 0.40 17.96
C LYS A 239 -12.01 1.43 17.33
N ALA A 240 -11.48 2.32 16.49
CA ALA A 240 -12.27 3.32 15.78
C ALA A 240 -13.30 2.67 14.84
N ALA A 241 -12.90 1.64 14.07
CA ALA A 241 -13.80 0.88 13.22
C ALA A 241 -14.91 0.19 14.01
N ALA A 242 -14.59 -0.46 15.12
CA ALA A 242 -15.58 -1.12 15.99
C ALA A 242 -16.60 -0.12 16.56
N ILE A 243 -16.13 1.03 17.06
CA ILE A 243 -17.00 2.11 17.54
C ILE A 243 -17.86 2.65 16.39
N GLY A 244 -17.27 2.90 15.21
CA GLY A 244 -17.98 3.38 14.03
C GLY A 244 -19.09 2.42 13.59
N ILE A 245 -18.79 1.12 13.49
CA ILE A 245 -19.78 0.08 13.16
C ILE A 245 -20.91 0.06 14.21
N ALA A 246 -20.58 0.08 15.48
CA ALA A 246 -21.58 0.08 16.55
C ALA A 246 -22.52 1.29 16.49
N LEU A 247 -21.97 2.50 16.26
CA LEU A 247 -22.76 3.73 16.10
C LEU A 247 -23.65 3.69 14.86
N VAL A 248 -23.14 3.21 13.74
CA VAL A 248 -23.91 3.03 12.49
C VAL A 248 -25.05 2.04 12.69
N MET A 249 -24.79 0.89 13.31
CA MET A 249 -25.81 -0.11 13.60
C MET A 249 -26.88 0.43 14.54
N LEU A 250 -26.49 1.14 15.59
CA LEU A 250 -27.40 1.78 16.53
C LEU A 250 -28.32 2.80 15.81
N PHE A 251 -27.72 3.66 14.97
CA PHE A 251 -28.46 4.62 14.15
C PHE A 251 -29.47 3.90 13.24
N MET A 252 -29.04 2.84 12.53
CA MET A 252 -29.89 2.09 11.62
C MET A 252 -31.07 1.43 12.36
N LEU A 253 -30.82 0.84 13.53
CA LEU A 253 -31.87 0.21 14.35
C LEU A 253 -32.86 1.25 14.89
N CYS A 254 -32.39 2.39 15.39
CA CYS A 254 -33.25 3.45 15.94
C CYS A 254 -34.12 4.13 14.85
N VAL A 255 -33.52 4.42 13.68
CA VAL A 255 -34.20 5.21 12.64
C VAL A 255 -35.02 4.34 11.69
N TYR A 256 -34.50 3.16 11.32
CA TYR A 256 -35.10 2.30 10.29
C TYR A 256 -35.71 1.01 10.85
N ARG A 257 -35.47 0.64 12.11
CA ARG A 257 -36.05 -0.52 12.82
C ARG A 257 -35.78 -1.84 12.09
N ILE A 258 -36.81 -2.53 11.55
CA ILE A 258 -36.65 -3.82 10.82
C ILE A 258 -35.74 -3.69 9.59
N PRO A 259 -35.91 -2.74 8.68
CA PRO A 259 -34.89 -2.46 7.66
C PRO A 259 -33.51 -2.23 8.23
N GLY A 260 -33.39 -1.49 9.34
CA GLY A 260 -32.11 -1.27 10.03
C GLY A 260 -31.47 -2.57 10.55
N LEU A 261 -32.28 -3.49 11.07
CA LEU A 261 -31.78 -4.84 11.44
C LEU A 261 -31.26 -5.61 10.24
N ALA A 262 -31.98 -5.57 9.10
CA ALA A 262 -31.51 -6.22 7.88
C ALA A 262 -30.17 -5.64 7.38
N ALA A 263 -30.04 -4.30 7.40
CA ALA A 263 -28.79 -3.64 7.04
C ALA A 263 -27.63 -3.98 8.00
N SER A 264 -27.91 -4.04 9.30
CA SER A 264 -26.90 -4.43 10.31
C SER A 264 -26.39 -5.85 10.09
N LEU A 265 -27.26 -6.80 9.75
CA LEU A 265 -26.86 -8.18 9.40
C LEU A 265 -26.06 -8.21 8.08
N ALA A 266 -26.49 -7.44 7.09
CA ALA A 266 -25.77 -7.31 5.82
C ALA A 266 -24.39 -6.66 6.00
N LEU A 267 -24.23 -5.75 6.97
CA LEU A 267 -22.95 -5.13 7.31
C LEU A 267 -21.95 -6.12 7.90
N PHE A 268 -22.38 -7.08 8.73
CA PHE A 268 -21.50 -8.15 9.18
C PHE A 268 -21.00 -9.01 8.01
N MET A 269 -21.90 -9.35 7.09
CA MET A 269 -21.51 -10.10 5.89
C MET A 269 -20.55 -9.30 5.01
N TYR A 270 -20.77 -7.99 4.90
CA TYR A 270 -19.90 -7.05 4.19
C TYR A 270 -18.47 -7.10 4.74
N VAL A 271 -18.30 -6.90 6.06
CA VAL A 271 -16.97 -6.90 6.69
C VAL A 271 -16.27 -8.25 6.53
N GLY A 272 -16.99 -9.37 6.73
CA GLY A 272 -16.42 -10.69 6.55
C GLY A 272 -15.98 -10.95 5.12
N LEU A 273 -16.79 -10.58 4.13
CA LEU A 273 -16.47 -10.75 2.72
C LEU A 273 -15.32 -9.85 2.27
N GLU A 274 -15.23 -8.63 2.79
CA GLU A 274 -14.13 -7.70 2.51
C GLU A 274 -12.79 -8.28 2.96
N MET A 275 -12.69 -8.84 4.17
CA MET A 275 -11.48 -9.50 4.66
C MET A 275 -11.10 -10.72 3.81
N VAL A 276 -12.07 -11.52 3.39
CA VAL A 276 -11.83 -12.69 2.52
C VAL A 276 -11.31 -12.24 1.16
N LEU A 277 -11.90 -11.23 0.53
CA LEU A 277 -11.48 -10.76 -0.78
C LEU A 277 -10.13 -10.05 -0.73
N MET A 278 -9.84 -9.31 0.32
CA MET A 278 -8.52 -8.70 0.50
C MET A 278 -7.41 -9.76 0.51
N GLN A 279 -7.60 -10.85 1.23
CA GLN A 279 -6.63 -11.95 1.25
C GLN A 279 -6.60 -12.71 -0.07
N ALA A 280 -7.76 -12.98 -0.69
CA ALA A 280 -7.83 -13.71 -1.96
C ALA A 280 -7.17 -12.97 -3.13
N PHE A 281 -7.20 -11.64 -3.13
CA PHE A 281 -6.53 -10.78 -4.12
C PHE A 281 -5.13 -10.32 -3.68
N GLU A 282 -4.62 -10.87 -2.57
CA GLU A 282 -3.32 -10.50 -2.01
C GLU A 282 -3.11 -9.00 -1.83
N VAL A 283 -4.17 -8.30 -1.42
CA VAL A 283 -4.14 -6.84 -1.26
C VAL A 283 -3.27 -6.46 -0.07
N THR A 284 -2.27 -5.63 -0.29
CA THR A 284 -1.44 -5.07 0.78
C THR A 284 -2.23 -4.01 1.53
N LEU A 285 -2.44 -4.24 2.83
CA LEU A 285 -3.14 -3.32 3.72
C LEU A 285 -2.19 -2.20 4.17
N THR A 286 -2.54 -0.97 3.84
CA THR A 286 -1.82 0.25 4.22
C THR A 286 -2.64 1.07 5.21
N LEU A 287 -2.03 2.04 5.90
CA LEU A 287 -2.78 2.94 6.80
C LEU A 287 -3.90 3.71 6.08
N PRO A 288 -3.67 4.33 4.91
CA PRO A 288 -4.78 4.83 4.08
C PRO A 288 -5.75 3.74 3.63
N GLY A 289 -5.28 2.51 3.40
CA GLY A 289 -6.15 1.37 3.08
C GLY A 289 -7.13 1.04 4.20
N ILE A 290 -6.71 1.07 5.47
CA ILE A 290 -7.61 0.95 6.61
C ILE A 290 -8.65 2.09 6.62
N ALA A 291 -8.22 3.33 6.35
CA ALA A 291 -9.15 4.45 6.22
C ALA A 291 -10.16 4.22 5.08
N GLY A 292 -9.72 3.62 3.96
CA GLY A 292 -10.59 3.20 2.85
C GLY A 292 -11.65 2.19 3.27
N ILE A 293 -11.27 1.17 4.05
CA ILE A 293 -12.21 0.19 4.62
C ILE A 293 -13.24 0.88 5.54
N ILE A 294 -12.79 1.72 6.46
CA ILE A 294 -13.70 2.43 7.37
C ILE A 294 -14.66 3.34 6.60
N LEU A 295 -14.16 4.03 5.58
CA LEU A 295 -14.98 4.86 4.71
C LEU A 295 -16.00 4.02 3.93
N SER A 296 -15.58 2.90 3.36
CA SER A 296 -16.46 2.01 2.58
C SER A 296 -17.56 1.35 3.44
N ILE A 297 -17.29 1.09 4.74
CA ILE A 297 -18.32 0.68 5.70
C ILE A 297 -19.44 1.73 5.80
N GLY A 298 -19.08 3.01 5.88
CA GLY A 298 -20.06 4.10 5.87
C GLY A 298 -20.90 4.12 4.58
N MET A 299 -20.25 4.00 3.43
CA MET A 299 -20.90 3.97 2.12
C MET A 299 -21.75 2.70 1.90
N ALA A 300 -21.37 1.56 2.49
CA ALA A 300 -22.17 0.34 2.42
C ALA A 300 -23.55 0.51 3.07
N VAL A 301 -23.65 1.37 4.09
CA VAL A 301 -24.91 1.68 4.75
C VAL A 301 -25.71 2.73 3.98
N ASP A 302 -25.04 3.64 3.27
CA ASP A 302 -25.70 4.73 2.52
C ASP A 302 -26.65 4.19 1.44
N ALA A 303 -26.25 3.18 0.69
CA ALA A 303 -27.12 2.49 -0.27
C ALA A 303 -28.42 1.97 0.39
N ASN A 304 -28.29 1.38 1.61
CA ASN A 304 -29.45 0.92 2.38
C ASN A 304 -30.33 2.08 2.86
N VAL A 305 -29.75 3.21 3.26
CA VAL A 305 -30.47 4.43 3.68
C VAL A 305 -31.32 4.96 2.54
N ILE A 306 -30.78 5.02 1.32
CA ILE A 306 -31.52 5.46 0.12
C ILE A 306 -32.72 4.53 -0.14
N ILE A 307 -32.49 3.20 -0.12
CA ILE A 307 -33.55 2.20 -0.32
C ILE A 307 -34.63 2.35 0.75
N PHE A 308 -34.25 2.44 2.02
CA PHE A 308 -35.19 2.48 3.13
C PHE A 308 -35.99 3.79 3.17
N THR A 309 -35.39 4.88 2.74
CA THR A 309 -36.11 6.15 2.59
C THR A 309 -37.18 6.04 1.52
N ARG A 310 -36.90 5.40 0.38
CA ARG A 310 -37.89 5.11 -0.66
C ARG A 310 -38.99 4.17 -0.17
N ILE A 311 -38.64 3.12 0.59
CA ILE A 311 -39.65 2.24 1.22
C ILE A 311 -40.55 3.01 2.16
N LYS A 312 -40.02 3.92 2.98
CA LYS A 312 -40.82 4.80 3.86
C LYS A 312 -41.76 5.73 3.08
N GLU A 313 -41.28 6.29 1.98
CA GLU A 313 -42.09 7.15 1.10
C GLU A 313 -43.26 6.37 0.47
N GLU A 314 -43.00 5.16 -0.01
CA GLU A 314 -44.02 4.28 -0.58
C GLU A 314 -45.09 3.87 0.45
N ILE A 315 -44.66 3.53 1.68
CA ILE A 315 -45.58 3.22 2.79
C ILE A 315 -46.40 4.47 3.14
N GLY A 316 -45.76 5.65 3.19
CA GLY A 316 -46.44 6.93 3.44
C GLY A 316 -47.48 7.29 2.37
N ALA A 317 -47.26 6.89 1.12
CA ALA A 317 -48.18 7.02 0.02
C ALA A 317 -49.36 6.00 0.05
N GLY A 318 -49.45 5.15 1.09
CA GLY A 318 -50.52 4.17 1.29
C GLY A 318 -50.31 2.82 0.62
N ASN A 319 -49.13 2.55 0.05
CA ASN A 319 -48.80 1.24 -0.51
C ASN A 319 -48.58 0.20 0.60
N SER A 320 -48.95 -1.06 0.29
CA SER A 320 -48.66 -2.17 1.19
C SER A 320 -47.15 -2.36 1.35
N VAL A 321 -46.70 -2.90 2.51
CA VAL A 321 -45.28 -3.10 2.81
C VAL A 321 -44.58 -3.93 1.75
N ASP A 322 -45.20 -5.01 1.22
CA ASP A 322 -44.63 -5.83 0.14
C ASP A 322 -44.35 -5.03 -1.13
N LYS A 323 -45.37 -4.23 -1.55
CA LYS A 323 -45.24 -3.36 -2.72
C LYS A 323 -44.21 -2.25 -2.48
N ALA A 324 -44.18 -1.68 -1.28
CA ALA A 324 -43.21 -0.66 -0.89
C ALA A 324 -41.76 -1.17 -0.91
N ILE A 325 -41.52 -2.40 -0.45
CA ILE A 325 -40.19 -3.02 -0.52
C ILE A 325 -39.77 -3.14 -1.99
N LYS A 326 -40.58 -3.72 -2.87
CA LYS A 326 -40.26 -3.88 -4.29
C LYS A 326 -39.99 -2.55 -4.97
N SER A 327 -40.94 -1.59 -4.86
CA SER A 327 -40.84 -0.28 -5.46
C SER A 327 -39.62 0.51 -4.91
N GLY A 328 -39.33 0.39 -3.60
CA GLY A 328 -38.22 1.07 -2.96
C GLY A 328 -36.87 0.64 -3.55
N PHE A 329 -36.65 -0.66 -3.75
CA PHE A 329 -35.44 -1.19 -4.39
C PHE A 329 -35.35 -0.76 -5.86
N GLU A 330 -36.44 -0.83 -6.61
CA GLU A 330 -36.45 -0.46 -8.03
C GLU A 330 -36.17 1.04 -8.25
N LYS A 331 -36.80 1.90 -7.46
CA LYS A 331 -36.63 3.36 -7.58
C LYS A 331 -35.30 3.87 -7.06
N ALA A 332 -34.68 3.16 -6.09
CA ALA A 332 -33.38 3.53 -5.54
C ALA A 332 -32.21 3.07 -6.41
N LEU A 333 -32.40 2.05 -7.27
CA LEU A 333 -31.32 1.37 -7.98
C LEU A 333 -30.46 2.32 -8.82
N SER A 334 -31.08 3.18 -9.62
CA SER A 334 -30.35 4.14 -10.47
C SER A 334 -29.47 5.06 -9.63
N ALA A 335 -30.03 5.69 -8.59
CA ALA A 335 -29.28 6.61 -7.74
C ALA A 335 -28.11 5.93 -7.02
N ILE A 336 -28.29 4.67 -6.59
CA ILE A 336 -27.23 3.90 -5.94
C ILE A 336 -26.12 3.56 -6.93
N LEU A 337 -26.47 3.10 -8.14
CA LEU A 337 -25.48 2.77 -9.16
C LEU A 337 -24.71 4.01 -9.61
N ASP A 338 -25.39 5.12 -9.89
CA ASP A 338 -24.77 6.36 -10.34
C ASP A 338 -23.75 6.89 -9.31
N GLY A 339 -24.13 6.93 -8.03
CA GLY A 339 -23.23 7.36 -6.95
C GLY A 339 -22.01 6.45 -6.76
N ASN A 340 -22.21 5.14 -6.82
CA ASN A 340 -21.11 4.19 -6.64
C ASN A 340 -20.18 4.10 -7.87
N ILE A 341 -20.72 4.21 -9.10
CA ILE A 341 -19.91 4.25 -10.32
C ILE A 341 -18.99 5.46 -10.33
N THR A 342 -19.48 6.64 -9.93
CA THR A 342 -18.61 7.84 -9.85
C THR A 342 -17.46 7.65 -8.86
N THR A 343 -17.71 7.01 -7.73
CA THR A 343 -16.67 6.72 -6.74
C THR A 343 -15.70 5.63 -7.23
N LEU A 344 -16.19 4.61 -7.95
CA LEU A 344 -15.33 3.61 -8.59
C LEU A 344 -14.42 4.22 -9.67
N ILE A 345 -14.91 5.20 -10.45
CA ILE A 345 -14.08 5.95 -11.39
C ILE A 345 -12.96 6.69 -10.66
N ALA A 346 -13.27 7.36 -9.55
CA ALA A 346 -12.25 8.03 -8.74
C ALA A 346 -11.23 7.03 -8.17
N ALA A 347 -11.68 5.89 -7.66
CA ALA A 347 -10.80 4.82 -7.18
C ALA A 347 -9.92 4.26 -8.31
N ALA A 348 -10.46 4.06 -9.51
CA ALA A 348 -9.69 3.61 -10.67
C ALA A 348 -8.58 4.62 -11.06
N VAL A 349 -8.90 5.92 -11.07
CA VAL A 349 -7.89 6.96 -11.35
C VAL A 349 -6.80 6.97 -10.27
N LEU A 350 -7.17 6.85 -8.99
CA LEU A 350 -6.22 6.76 -7.88
C LEU A 350 -5.35 5.49 -7.98
N TYR A 351 -5.90 4.36 -8.42
CA TYR A 351 -5.16 3.13 -8.63
C TYR A 351 -4.14 3.25 -9.78
N ILE A 352 -4.55 3.86 -10.91
CA ILE A 352 -3.70 3.99 -12.11
C ILE A 352 -2.60 5.04 -11.91
N ARG A 353 -2.92 6.16 -11.24
CA ARG A 353 -2.01 7.30 -11.08
C ARG A 353 -1.31 7.34 -9.72
N GLY A 354 -1.87 6.70 -8.71
CA GLY A 354 -1.31 6.64 -7.37
C GLY A 354 -0.12 5.69 -7.29
N SER A 355 0.71 5.89 -6.27
CA SER A 355 1.84 5.05 -5.91
C SER A 355 1.66 4.52 -4.49
N GLY A 356 2.35 3.41 -4.16
CA GLY A 356 2.45 2.88 -2.80
C GLY A 356 1.13 2.84 -2.02
N THR A 357 1.08 3.60 -0.94
CA THR A 357 -0.05 3.66 0.01
C THR A 357 -1.36 4.13 -0.62
N VAL A 358 -1.29 5.03 -1.64
CA VAL A 358 -2.49 5.52 -2.35
C VAL A 358 -3.15 4.42 -3.17
N LYS A 359 -2.37 3.51 -3.77
CA LYS A 359 -2.91 2.32 -4.44
C LYS A 359 -3.63 1.40 -3.47
N GLY A 360 -3.06 1.18 -2.28
CA GLY A 360 -3.70 0.42 -1.21
C GLY A 360 -5.07 0.97 -0.85
N PHE A 361 -5.17 2.30 -0.63
CA PHE A 361 -6.45 2.98 -0.39
C PHE A 361 -7.44 2.78 -1.54
N ALA A 362 -7.01 3.00 -2.78
CA ALA A 362 -7.86 2.88 -3.96
C ALA A 362 -8.42 1.45 -4.13
N THR A 363 -7.58 0.44 -3.87
CA THR A 363 -7.97 -0.97 -4.00
C THR A 363 -8.98 -1.36 -2.92
N THR A 364 -8.73 -1.04 -1.65
CA THR A 364 -9.66 -1.35 -0.55
C THR A 364 -11.00 -0.63 -0.75
N LEU A 365 -10.96 0.64 -1.17
CA LEU A 365 -12.16 1.42 -1.48
C LEU A 365 -12.98 0.78 -2.61
N ALA A 366 -12.33 0.38 -3.72
CA ALA A 366 -13.00 -0.22 -4.86
C ALA A 366 -13.65 -1.57 -4.50
N ILE A 367 -12.93 -2.45 -3.79
CA ILE A 367 -13.45 -3.73 -3.29
C ILE A 367 -14.64 -3.48 -2.38
N GLY A 368 -14.52 -2.57 -1.41
CA GLY A 368 -15.59 -2.22 -0.49
C GLY A 368 -16.85 -1.72 -1.19
N ILE A 369 -16.73 -0.87 -2.20
CA ILE A 369 -17.89 -0.39 -2.99
C ILE A 369 -18.58 -1.54 -3.72
N ILE A 370 -17.84 -2.44 -4.36
CA ILE A 370 -18.41 -3.58 -5.08
C ILE A 370 -19.16 -4.49 -4.12
N ILE A 371 -18.56 -4.81 -2.97
CA ILE A 371 -19.19 -5.65 -1.93
C ILE A 371 -20.44 -4.95 -1.38
N SER A 372 -20.38 -3.64 -1.16
CA SER A 372 -21.51 -2.86 -0.64
C SER A 372 -22.72 -2.92 -1.57
N LEU A 373 -22.52 -2.82 -2.88
CA LEU A 373 -23.58 -3.00 -3.87
C LEU A 373 -24.19 -4.40 -3.81
N ILE A 374 -23.35 -5.44 -3.72
CA ILE A 374 -23.83 -6.82 -3.63
C ILE A 374 -24.63 -7.01 -2.34
N THR A 375 -24.12 -6.58 -1.20
CA THR A 375 -24.80 -6.77 0.08
C THR A 375 -26.07 -5.95 0.20
N ALA A 376 -26.10 -4.69 -0.28
CA ALA A 376 -27.29 -3.87 -0.26
C ALA A 376 -28.39 -4.40 -1.19
N LEU A 377 -28.05 -4.77 -2.43
CA LEU A 377 -29.05 -5.13 -3.43
C LEU A 377 -29.56 -6.57 -3.29
N PHE A 378 -28.72 -7.49 -2.85
CA PHE A 378 -29.09 -8.92 -2.77
C PHE A 378 -29.33 -9.37 -1.33
N VAL A 379 -28.40 -9.12 -0.41
CA VAL A 379 -28.49 -9.61 0.97
C VAL A 379 -29.57 -8.87 1.74
N THR A 380 -29.54 -7.54 1.76
CA THR A 380 -30.55 -6.74 2.45
C THR A 380 -31.94 -6.96 1.87
N ARG A 381 -32.08 -7.05 0.55
CA ARG A 381 -33.35 -7.40 -0.11
C ARG A 381 -33.86 -8.76 0.31
N GLY A 382 -32.96 -9.75 0.34
CA GLY A 382 -33.26 -11.11 0.78
C GLY A 382 -33.77 -11.18 2.21
N LEU A 383 -33.07 -10.48 3.14
CA LEU A 383 -33.45 -10.38 4.55
C LEU A 383 -34.80 -9.68 4.74
N LEU A 384 -35.02 -8.53 4.09
CA LEU A 384 -36.28 -7.80 4.20
C LEU A 384 -37.48 -8.60 3.69
N THR A 385 -37.34 -9.27 2.54
CA THR A 385 -38.40 -10.14 2.02
C THR A 385 -38.66 -11.35 2.93
N ALA A 386 -37.63 -11.89 3.58
CA ALA A 386 -37.79 -12.96 4.56
C ALA A 386 -38.48 -12.45 5.84
N PHE A 387 -38.09 -11.32 6.39
CA PHE A 387 -38.74 -10.73 7.56
C PHE A 387 -40.22 -10.42 7.30
N PHE A 388 -40.55 -9.87 6.13
CA PHE A 388 -41.93 -9.63 5.74
C PHE A 388 -42.75 -10.94 5.71
N ALA A 389 -42.23 -11.99 5.07
CA ALA A 389 -42.91 -13.29 4.96
C ALA A 389 -43.06 -14.00 6.32
N LEU A 390 -42.18 -13.71 7.29
CA LEU A 390 -42.26 -14.21 8.66
C LEU A 390 -43.26 -13.47 9.56
N GLY A 391 -43.84 -12.36 9.06
CA GLY A 391 -44.87 -11.64 9.79
C GLY A 391 -44.55 -10.17 10.13
N ALA A 392 -43.41 -9.64 9.70
CA ALA A 392 -43.09 -8.22 9.86
C ALA A 392 -43.88 -7.37 8.84
N THR A 393 -45.24 -7.42 8.93
CA THR A 393 -46.14 -6.76 7.97
C THR A 393 -46.62 -5.38 8.43
N ASN A 394 -46.42 -5.04 9.72
CA ASN A 394 -46.90 -3.77 10.30
C ASN A 394 -46.04 -2.61 9.78
N PRO A 395 -46.66 -1.58 9.11
CA PRO A 395 -45.95 -0.40 8.61
C PRO A 395 -45.15 0.33 9.69
N LYS A 396 -45.58 0.32 10.95
CA LYS A 396 -44.85 0.94 12.07
C LYS A 396 -43.43 0.35 12.27
N LEU A 397 -43.21 -0.90 11.89
CA LEU A 397 -41.92 -1.57 12.00
C LEU A 397 -40.88 -1.09 10.96
N TYR A 398 -41.32 -0.38 9.93
CA TYR A 398 -40.48 0.19 8.86
C TYR A 398 -40.19 1.69 9.06
N GLY A 399 -40.64 2.27 10.14
CA GLY A 399 -40.45 3.69 10.46
C GLY A 399 -41.31 4.59 9.57
N ILE A 400 -42.43 5.05 10.08
CA ILE A 400 -43.30 5.98 9.36
C ILE A 400 -42.64 7.35 9.32
N LYS A 401 -42.64 7.99 8.15
CA LYS A 401 -42.22 9.38 8.01
C LYS A 401 -43.24 10.28 8.74
N LYS A 402 -42.81 10.98 9.78
CA LYS A 402 -43.65 12.04 10.39
C LYS A 402 -43.73 13.18 9.38
N GLU A 403 -44.90 13.77 9.25
CA GLU A 403 -45.06 15.04 8.51
C GLU A 403 -44.11 16.07 9.14
N THR A 404 -43.14 16.52 8.38
CA THR A 404 -42.19 17.55 8.80
C THR A 404 -42.77 18.92 8.40
N LYS A 405 -42.67 19.91 9.30
CA LYS A 405 -43.01 21.29 8.96
C LYS A 405 -42.18 21.73 7.76
N VAL A 406 -42.83 22.32 6.77
CA VAL A 406 -42.17 22.88 5.59
C VAL A 406 -41.32 24.06 6.04
N ILE A 407 -40.02 23.95 5.89
CA ILE A 407 -39.06 25.04 6.17
C ILE A 407 -38.91 25.87 4.90
N ASN A 408 -39.14 27.17 5.01
CA ASN A 408 -38.99 28.10 3.89
C ASN A 408 -37.49 28.46 3.68
N PHE A 409 -36.73 27.58 3.05
CA PHE A 409 -35.32 27.82 2.73
C PHE A 409 -35.10 29.01 1.81
N ILE A 410 -36.04 29.27 0.88
CA ILE A 410 -35.93 30.39 -0.05
C ILE A 410 -36.04 31.75 0.69
N GLY A 411 -36.80 31.80 1.77
CA GLY A 411 -36.90 33.00 2.61
C GLY A 411 -35.57 33.42 3.24
N PHE A 412 -34.70 32.44 3.58
CA PHE A 412 -33.41 32.69 4.21
C PHE A 412 -32.27 32.92 3.20
N ARG A 413 -32.51 32.91 1.89
CA ARG A 413 -31.48 32.98 0.85
C ARG A 413 -30.49 34.16 1.00
N ARG A 414 -30.99 35.36 1.37
CA ARG A 414 -30.14 36.54 1.54
C ARG A 414 -29.16 36.37 2.69
N ILE A 415 -29.63 35.84 3.82
CA ILE A 415 -28.80 35.57 4.98
C ILE A 415 -27.78 34.50 4.64
N ALA A 416 -28.18 33.40 3.97
CA ALA A 416 -27.30 32.34 3.55
C ALA A 416 -26.19 32.84 2.61
N TYR A 417 -26.54 33.66 1.61
CA TYR A 417 -25.53 34.26 0.70
C TYR A 417 -24.58 35.20 1.45
N SER A 418 -25.10 36.03 2.37
CA SER A 418 -24.24 36.93 3.17
C SER A 418 -23.25 36.14 4.02
N ILE A 419 -23.69 35.06 4.70
CA ILE A 419 -22.82 34.22 5.51
C ILE A 419 -21.79 33.52 4.64
N SER A 420 -22.21 32.89 3.51
CA SER A 420 -21.28 32.21 2.61
C SER A 420 -20.23 33.15 2.03
N SER A 421 -20.65 34.35 1.59
CA SER A 421 -19.73 35.38 1.07
C SER A 421 -18.75 35.85 2.14
N LEU A 422 -19.21 36.04 3.37
CA LEU A 422 -18.36 36.43 4.48
C LEU A 422 -17.30 35.36 4.77
N VAL A 423 -17.69 34.07 4.83
CA VAL A 423 -16.76 32.96 5.07
C VAL A 423 -15.72 32.87 3.97
N ILE A 424 -16.13 33.03 2.70
CA ILE A 424 -15.18 33.03 1.56
C ILE A 424 -14.21 34.19 1.64
N ILE A 425 -14.69 35.40 1.91
CA ILE A 425 -13.83 36.61 2.04
C ILE A 425 -12.84 36.44 3.19
N VAL A 426 -13.29 35.97 4.35
CA VAL A 426 -12.45 35.71 5.51
C VAL A 426 -11.38 34.65 5.16
N GLY A 427 -11.77 33.58 4.44
CA GLY A 427 -10.84 32.57 3.95
C GLY A 427 -9.73 33.17 3.07
N PHE A 428 -10.08 34.00 2.09
CA PHE A 428 -9.09 34.69 1.25
C PHE A 428 -8.19 35.65 2.02
N ILE A 429 -8.72 36.36 3.03
CA ILE A 429 -7.93 37.21 3.90
C ILE A 429 -6.88 36.37 4.67
N PHE A 430 -7.29 35.23 5.24
CA PHE A 430 -6.34 34.32 5.92
C PHE A 430 -5.26 33.79 4.98
N LEU A 431 -5.60 33.41 3.74
CA LEU A 431 -4.63 32.96 2.74
C LEU A 431 -3.61 34.07 2.40
N ALA A 432 -4.09 35.30 2.23
CA ALA A 432 -3.23 36.46 1.96
C ALA A 432 -2.31 36.80 3.16
N MET A 433 -2.85 36.72 4.38
CA MET A 433 -2.07 36.92 5.60
C MET A 433 -1.00 35.80 5.76
N ASN A 434 -1.36 34.55 5.51
CA ASN A 434 -0.41 33.44 5.58
C ASN A 434 0.73 33.64 4.58
N LYS A 435 0.41 33.97 3.33
CA LYS A 435 1.42 34.27 2.30
C LYS A 435 2.36 35.40 2.72
N LYS A 436 1.84 36.43 3.38
CA LYS A 436 2.67 37.55 3.88
C LYS A 436 3.59 37.12 5.01
N ASN A 437 3.14 36.23 5.89
CA ASN A 437 3.87 35.82 7.10
C ASN A 437 4.87 34.68 6.84
N THR A 438 4.53 33.72 5.99
CA THR A 438 5.30 32.48 5.77
C THR A 438 5.92 32.39 4.38
N GLY A 439 5.55 33.28 3.45
CA GLY A 439 5.95 33.21 2.03
C GLY A 439 5.07 32.30 1.19
N ASP A 440 4.33 31.39 1.82
CA ASP A 440 3.48 30.41 1.17
C ASP A 440 2.00 30.67 1.43
N ILE A 441 1.14 30.31 0.47
CA ILE A 441 -0.31 30.45 0.61
C ILE A 441 -0.85 29.47 1.67
N PHE A 442 -0.32 28.24 1.68
CA PHE A 442 -0.65 27.17 2.62
C PHE A 442 0.59 26.72 3.38
N ASN A 443 0.39 26.14 4.55
CA ASN A 443 1.46 25.45 5.27
C ASN A 443 1.60 24.05 4.67
N TYR A 444 2.44 23.94 3.65
CA TYR A 444 2.73 22.66 3.01
C TYR A 444 3.58 21.77 3.92
N ASP A 445 3.26 20.47 3.96
CA ASP A 445 4.08 19.46 4.62
C ASP A 445 5.28 19.07 3.75
N LEU A 446 6.18 18.27 4.32
CA LEU A 446 7.39 17.75 3.66
C LEU A 446 7.11 17.03 2.36
N ASP A 447 5.97 16.34 2.26
CA ASP A 447 5.54 15.64 1.05
C ASP A 447 5.41 16.56 -0.17
N PHE A 448 5.14 17.86 0.07
CA PHE A 448 4.99 18.86 -1.00
C PHE A 448 6.21 19.77 -1.15
N LYS A 449 6.92 20.07 -0.05
CA LYS A 449 8.10 20.95 -0.07
C LYS A 449 9.41 20.21 -0.29
N GLY A 450 9.42 18.91 -0.03
CA GLY A 450 10.65 18.13 0.15
C GLY A 450 11.33 18.42 1.49
N GLY A 451 12.20 17.53 1.91
CA GLY A 451 12.93 17.66 3.16
C GLY A 451 13.24 16.30 3.77
N SER A 452 13.83 16.31 4.97
CA SER A 452 14.08 15.12 5.78
C SER A 452 13.27 15.17 7.06
N SER A 453 12.64 14.05 7.43
CA SER A 453 11.96 13.88 8.70
C SER A 453 12.71 12.81 9.50
N THR A 454 13.14 13.16 10.71
CA THR A 454 13.85 12.23 11.60
C THR A 454 13.00 12.03 12.85
N THR A 455 12.64 10.79 13.14
CA THR A 455 11.96 10.42 14.39
C THR A 455 13.00 9.90 15.36
N ILE A 456 13.05 10.46 16.56
CA ILE A 456 13.97 10.04 17.62
C ILE A 456 13.13 9.59 18.80
N THR A 457 13.38 8.39 19.28
CA THR A 457 12.77 7.86 20.52
C THR A 457 13.78 8.02 21.64
N PHE A 458 13.43 8.78 22.68
CA PHE A 458 14.27 9.00 23.84
C PHE A 458 13.88 8.07 24.98
N ASP A 459 14.82 7.74 25.87
CA ASP A 459 14.55 6.92 27.07
C ASP A 459 13.65 7.64 28.07
N LYS A 460 13.62 8.98 28.01
CA LYS A 460 12.77 9.84 28.88
C LYS A 460 11.91 10.78 28.05
N ASP A 461 10.83 11.22 28.65
CA ASP A 461 9.97 12.25 28.09
C ASP A 461 10.68 13.61 28.12
N MET A 462 11.11 14.10 26.95
CA MET A 462 11.78 15.40 26.81
C MET A 462 10.76 16.53 26.59
N SER A 463 10.94 17.64 27.29
CA SER A 463 10.14 18.84 27.05
C SER A 463 10.56 19.52 25.75
N MET A 464 9.67 20.32 25.13
CA MET A 464 10.02 21.09 23.91
C MET A 464 11.22 22.02 24.12
N LYS A 465 11.40 22.55 25.34
CA LYS A 465 12.57 23.39 25.65
C LYS A 465 13.89 22.62 25.64
N GLU A 466 13.89 21.39 26.15
CA GLU A 466 15.05 20.50 26.10
C GLU A 466 15.36 20.09 24.66
N ILE A 467 14.33 19.79 23.87
CA ILE A 467 14.49 19.48 22.44
C ILE A 467 15.12 20.68 21.70
N ASP A 468 14.62 21.88 21.93
CA ASP A 468 15.13 23.11 21.29
C ASP A 468 16.57 23.42 21.70
N SER A 469 16.95 23.12 22.96
CA SER A 469 18.30 23.46 23.49
C SER A 469 19.31 22.33 23.27
N GLU A 470 18.91 21.07 23.22
CA GLU A 470 19.83 19.94 23.18
C GLU A 470 19.84 19.19 21.86
N VAL A 471 18.70 19.09 21.17
CA VAL A 471 18.56 18.28 19.97
C VAL A 471 18.67 19.12 18.70
N ILE A 472 17.95 20.24 18.59
CA ILE A 472 17.97 21.11 17.40
C ILE A 472 19.38 21.60 17.03
N PRO A 473 20.28 21.95 17.99
CA PRO A 473 21.64 22.34 17.64
C PRO A 473 22.44 21.25 16.92
N LEU A 474 22.18 19.96 17.20
CA LEU A 474 22.85 18.85 16.49
C LEU A 474 22.44 18.81 15.02
N PHE A 475 21.15 19.00 14.74
CA PHE A 475 20.66 19.12 13.37
C PHE A 475 21.25 20.33 12.64
N THR A 476 21.37 21.46 13.33
CA THR A 476 21.96 22.67 12.77
C THR A 476 23.45 22.48 12.48
N ALA A 477 24.18 21.79 13.37
CA ALA A 477 25.60 21.49 13.16
C ALA A 477 25.81 20.50 12.01
N ALA A 478 25.01 19.44 11.93
CA ALA A 478 25.10 18.43 10.86
C ALA A 478 24.81 19.02 9.48
N THR A 479 23.90 20.01 9.40
CA THR A 479 23.48 20.64 8.14
C THR A 479 24.25 21.91 7.79
N GLY A 480 25.35 22.23 8.48
CA GLY A 480 26.18 23.38 8.22
C GLY A 480 25.50 24.72 8.52
N GLY A 481 24.59 24.79 9.47
CA GLY A 481 23.93 26.01 9.95
C GLY A 481 22.61 26.37 9.25
N ASN A 482 22.12 25.57 8.31
CA ASN A 482 20.93 25.87 7.50
C ASN A 482 19.85 24.79 7.58
N ALA A 483 19.47 24.42 8.81
CA ALA A 483 18.60 23.24 9.02
C ALA A 483 17.10 23.49 8.75
N SER A 484 16.59 24.72 8.91
CA SER A 484 15.13 25.03 8.86
C SER A 484 14.30 24.04 9.68
N THR A 485 14.74 23.77 10.91
CA THR A 485 14.20 22.70 11.76
C THR A 485 12.83 23.04 12.33
N GLN A 486 11.92 22.07 12.28
CA GLN A 486 10.67 22.08 13.01
C GLN A 486 10.60 20.82 13.85
N ALA A 487 10.48 20.95 15.16
CA ALA A 487 10.31 19.82 16.07
C ALA A 487 8.85 19.67 16.47
N ALA A 488 8.38 18.44 16.54
CA ALA A 488 7.07 18.08 17.04
C ALA A 488 7.19 16.86 17.95
N LYS A 489 6.53 16.90 19.09
CA LYS A 489 6.47 15.79 20.02
C LYS A 489 5.23 14.92 19.74
N VAL A 490 5.39 13.62 19.75
CA VAL A 490 4.27 12.69 19.60
C VAL A 490 3.59 12.54 20.96
N ALA A 491 2.30 12.88 21.02
CA ALA A 491 1.55 12.86 22.28
C ALA A 491 1.43 11.44 22.86
N GLY A 492 1.82 11.27 24.11
CA GLY A 492 1.72 9.97 24.81
C GLY A 492 2.92 9.04 24.59
N THR A 493 3.95 9.50 23.88
CA THR A 493 5.19 8.74 23.65
C THR A 493 6.41 9.59 23.99
N ASN A 494 7.60 8.97 24.02
CA ASN A 494 8.87 9.66 24.13
C ASN A 494 9.47 10.02 22.77
N GLU A 495 8.65 10.02 21.72
CA GLU A 495 9.09 10.25 20.35
C GLU A 495 9.02 11.72 19.99
N VAL A 496 10.04 12.17 19.28
CA VAL A 496 10.15 13.52 18.75
C VAL A 496 10.41 13.43 17.23
N ILE A 497 9.58 14.10 16.46
CA ILE A 497 9.74 14.20 15.01
C ILE A 497 10.38 15.53 14.69
N ILE A 498 11.53 15.50 14.03
CA ILE A 498 12.25 16.71 13.60
C ILE A 498 12.26 16.75 12.07
N LYS A 499 11.64 17.79 11.53
CA LYS A 499 11.58 18.08 10.09
C LYS A 499 12.64 19.09 9.73
N THR A 500 13.42 18.81 8.69
CA THR A 500 14.50 19.67 8.19
C THR A 500 14.45 19.79 6.67
N ARG A 501 15.29 20.65 6.07
CA ARG A 501 15.56 20.57 4.65
C ARG A 501 16.12 19.19 4.27
N THR A 502 16.13 18.87 3.01
CA THR A 502 16.78 17.64 2.52
C THR A 502 18.22 17.57 3.01
N MET A 503 18.59 16.47 3.66
CA MET A 503 19.94 16.17 4.11
C MET A 503 20.60 15.17 3.17
N THR A 504 21.89 15.37 2.90
CA THR A 504 22.73 14.40 2.19
C THR A 504 23.00 13.18 3.06
N THR A 505 23.47 12.09 2.47
CA THR A 505 23.88 10.89 3.22
C THR A 505 24.96 11.19 4.25
N GLU A 506 25.95 12.04 3.90
CA GLU A 506 27.02 12.47 4.82
C GLU A 506 26.47 13.29 6.00
N GLU A 507 25.55 14.19 5.76
CA GLU A 507 24.89 14.99 6.80
C GLU A 507 24.06 14.09 7.75
N ARG A 508 23.38 13.09 7.21
CA ARG A 508 22.63 12.09 8.01
C ARG A 508 23.54 11.25 8.89
N THR A 509 24.65 10.75 8.35
CA THR A 509 25.64 10.00 9.13
C THR A 509 26.20 10.84 10.27
N LYS A 510 26.64 12.08 9.99
CA LYS A 510 27.13 13.00 11.02
C LYS A 510 26.10 13.28 12.12
N LEU A 511 24.83 13.44 11.71
CA LEU A 511 23.73 13.66 12.65
C LEU A 511 23.53 12.43 13.54
N TYR A 512 23.50 11.23 12.94
CA TYR A 512 23.35 9.97 13.67
C TYR A 512 24.46 9.79 14.70
N ASP A 513 25.73 9.95 14.30
CA ASP A 513 26.88 9.84 15.20
C ASP A 513 26.79 10.85 16.36
N SER A 514 26.41 12.09 16.08
CA SER A 514 26.24 13.13 17.10
C SER A 514 25.08 12.86 18.07
N LEU A 515 23.99 12.28 17.58
CA LEU A 515 22.86 11.89 18.42
C LEU A 515 23.23 10.68 19.30
N GLN A 516 23.93 9.70 18.75
CA GLN A 516 24.39 8.53 19.47
C GLN A 516 25.42 8.92 20.54
N GLU A 517 26.39 9.78 20.23
CA GLU A 517 27.39 10.26 21.20
C GLU A 517 26.75 11.01 22.38
N LYS A 518 25.65 11.72 22.14
CA LYS A 518 25.04 12.58 23.17
C LYS A 518 23.97 11.86 23.99
N PHE A 519 23.25 10.88 23.41
CA PHE A 519 22.05 10.29 24.02
C PHE A 519 22.14 8.75 24.19
N SER A 520 23.28 8.09 23.87
CA SER A 520 23.50 6.64 24.15
C SER A 520 24.19 6.38 25.47
#